data_e3dfb0192df2d807c2bac62a3d5ca146
#
_entry.id   e3dfb0192df2d807c2bac62a3d5ca146
#
_cell.length_a   1.000
_cell.length_b   1.000
_cell.length_c   1.000
_cell.angle_alpha   90.00
_cell.angle_beta   90.00
_cell.angle_gamma   90.00
#
_symmetry.space_group_name_H-M   'P 1'
#
loop_
_entity.id
_entity.type
_entity.pdbx_description
1 polymer ?
#
loop_
_entity_poly.entity_id
_entity_poly.type
_entity_poly.pdbx_seq_one_letter_code
_entity_poly.pdbx_strand_id
1 'polypeptide(L)'
;MKYIVVSGDLVHGSNKDDVKEACEEIDQQYAEVAVFLQDLVSTFLDGEIRRLIIVPGNHDMNRAISKFAMKPIDAIQVENVKRSYWESLGRKQIYRFDWKTLSFFEINDDVAYCQRFDRFESFYNTFYDSIGRKFPEKPEKEAYTLEFPEDKIAFACFNSCYQLDHLNVMGGIDNDSIHSIYNSLSDYYAKGYLVIGVWHHHLYGPPYKDDFMNKDFTEHLAQNHIPVGLYGHQHKSEVLEALSDLSDDMDLDKVMLISAGTLFGSKKEMLPGVKRQYNVINVAVANGKAHLDVFFREDKKNDSAYPIWGEKHVPNEKKYIGFDVQLNHLSDDDLIHVIDDETRKSNNFKQGIVRLQALNLEKGRGMIDAYLQKLNIADDAEFLIENFQDPQTEIAYAYLLQALMRLGRKEEIKKWLDMGLFKNSKSPLVKATIADAIKKT
;
A
#
# COMPACT_ATOMS: atom_id res chain seq x y z
N MET A 1 -11.64 21.87 12.05
CA MET A 1 -11.27 20.54 11.43
C MET A 1 -9.75 20.44 11.45
N LYS A 2 -9.18 19.23 11.64
CA LYS A 2 -7.71 19.10 11.66
C LYS A 2 -7.12 18.65 10.32
N TYR A 3 -7.81 17.78 9.60
CA TYR A 3 -7.34 17.22 8.33
C TYR A 3 -8.49 17.08 7.33
N ILE A 4 -8.16 17.15 6.05
CA ILE A 4 -9.02 16.77 4.95
C ILE A 4 -8.27 15.72 4.15
N VAL A 5 -8.94 14.60 3.83
CA VAL A 5 -8.37 13.52 3.02
C VAL A 5 -9.19 13.38 1.75
N VAL A 6 -8.52 13.42 0.61
CA VAL A 6 -9.10 13.19 -0.72
C VAL A 6 -8.48 11.91 -1.29
N SER A 7 -9.29 10.86 -1.31
CA SER A 7 -8.86 9.51 -1.69
C SER A 7 -8.95 9.26 -3.21
N GLY A 8 -8.50 10.21 -4.01
CA GLY A 8 -8.41 10.12 -5.47
C GLY A 8 -9.61 10.65 -6.24
N ASP A 9 -9.53 10.54 -7.56
CA ASP A 9 -10.53 11.03 -8.51
C ASP A 9 -10.83 12.53 -8.35
N LEU A 10 -9.77 13.32 -8.37
CA LEU A 10 -9.87 14.79 -8.34
C LEU A 10 -10.52 15.34 -9.59
N VAL A 11 -10.28 14.68 -10.71
CA VAL A 11 -10.80 15.06 -12.04
C VAL A 11 -11.67 13.93 -12.59
N HIS A 12 -12.43 14.26 -13.62
CA HIS A 12 -13.21 13.27 -14.38
C HIS A 12 -12.35 12.54 -15.43
N GLY A 13 -11.16 13.05 -15.70
CA GLY A 13 -10.27 12.57 -16.74
C GLY A 13 -10.71 13.02 -18.14
N SER A 14 -10.17 12.39 -19.19
CA SER A 14 -10.49 12.68 -20.57
C SER A 14 -10.81 11.41 -21.36
N ASN A 15 -11.78 11.53 -22.29
CA ASN A 15 -12.12 10.50 -23.28
C ASN A 15 -11.54 10.79 -24.67
N LYS A 16 -10.71 11.81 -24.81
CA LYS A 16 -10.03 12.14 -26.05
C LYS A 16 -8.97 11.10 -26.37
N ASP A 17 -8.81 10.77 -27.64
CA ASP A 17 -7.73 9.88 -28.11
C ASP A 17 -6.45 10.65 -28.42
N ASP A 18 -6.55 11.93 -28.80
CA ASP A 18 -5.39 12.80 -28.97
C ASP A 18 -4.79 13.18 -27.62
N VAL A 19 -3.48 12.92 -27.45
CA VAL A 19 -2.76 13.15 -26.19
C VAL A 19 -2.78 14.62 -25.78
N LYS A 20 -2.63 15.54 -26.74
CA LYS A 20 -2.57 16.97 -26.44
C LYS A 20 -3.94 17.48 -25.98
N GLU A 21 -5.01 17.13 -26.72
CA GLU A 21 -6.36 17.51 -26.34
C GLU A 21 -6.76 16.92 -24.97
N ALA A 22 -6.36 15.67 -24.70
CA ALA A 22 -6.59 15.03 -23.40
C ALA A 22 -5.86 15.75 -22.27
N CYS A 23 -4.61 16.14 -22.48
CA CYS A 23 -3.83 16.92 -21.50
C CYS A 23 -4.48 18.27 -21.22
N GLU A 24 -4.88 19.01 -22.27
CA GLU A 24 -5.52 20.33 -22.12
C GLU A 24 -6.84 20.24 -21.32
N GLU A 25 -7.66 19.21 -21.59
CA GLU A 25 -8.91 18.97 -20.86
C GLU A 25 -8.66 18.63 -19.38
N ILE A 26 -7.68 17.78 -19.08
CA ILE A 26 -7.31 17.40 -17.71
C ILE A 26 -6.72 18.61 -16.96
N ASP A 27 -5.85 19.40 -17.58
CA ASP A 27 -5.26 20.60 -16.99
C ASP A 27 -6.31 21.64 -16.61
N GLN A 28 -7.35 21.81 -17.46
CA GLN A 28 -8.47 22.69 -17.12
C GLN A 28 -9.23 22.19 -15.89
N GLN A 29 -9.50 20.89 -15.79
CA GLN A 29 -10.18 20.31 -14.62
C GLN A 29 -9.33 20.50 -13.35
N TYR A 30 -8.01 20.30 -13.41
CA TYR A 30 -7.14 20.56 -12.27
C TYR A 30 -7.11 22.02 -11.85
N ALA A 31 -7.21 22.95 -12.77
CA ALA A 31 -7.31 24.37 -12.42
C ALA A 31 -8.58 24.68 -11.60
N GLU A 32 -9.72 24.08 -11.96
CA GLU A 32 -10.97 24.20 -11.20
C GLU A 32 -10.87 23.53 -9.82
N VAL A 33 -10.28 22.32 -9.77
CA VAL A 33 -10.05 21.59 -8.53
C VAL A 33 -9.12 22.36 -7.59
N ALA A 34 -8.07 22.99 -8.10
CA ALA A 34 -7.16 23.79 -7.29
C ALA A 34 -7.89 24.90 -6.53
N VAL A 35 -8.81 25.61 -7.19
CA VAL A 35 -9.65 26.65 -6.55
C VAL A 35 -10.50 26.04 -5.44
N PHE A 36 -11.20 24.95 -5.74
CA PHE A 36 -12.06 24.27 -4.78
C PHE A 36 -11.28 23.78 -3.55
N LEU A 37 -10.13 23.15 -3.73
CA LEU A 37 -9.30 22.67 -2.64
C LEU A 37 -8.71 23.82 -1.81
N GLN A 38 -8.34 24.93 -2.47
CA GLN A 38 -7.87 26.13 -1.76
C GLN A 38 -8.98 26.73 -0.87
N ASP A 39 -10.23 26.73 -1.34
CA ASP A 39 -11.38 27.17 -0.57
C ASP A 39 -11.64 26.25 0.63
N LEU A 40 -11.47 24.91 0.47
CA LEU A 40 -11.54 23.96 1.59
C LEU A 40 -10.44 24.21 2.63
N VAL A 41 -9.21 24.44 2.17
CA VAL A 41 -8.05 24.71 3.06
C VAL A 41 -8.29 26.00 3.85
N SER A 42 -8.72 27.07 3.18
CA SER A 42 -8.97 28.36 3.84
C SER A 42 -10.15 28.30 4.80
N THR A 43 -11.22 27.57 4.45
CA THR A 43 -12.45 27.50 5.25
C THR A 43 -12.35 26.58 6.45
N PHE A 44 -11.68 25.42 6.29
CA PHE A 44 -11.73 24.35 7.28
C PHE A 44 -10.40 24.01 7.95
N LEU A 45 -9.28 24.44 7.36
CA LEU A 45 -7.92 24.13 7.85
C LEU A 45 -7.13 25.38 8.25
N ASP A 46 -7.79 26.53 8.41
CA ASP A 46 -7.15 27.80 8.79
C ASP A 46 -5.97 28.20 7.88
N GLY A 47 -6.02 27.81 6.61
CA GLY A 47 -4.96 28.01 5.62
C GLY A 47 -3.80 27.00 5.67
N GLU A 48 -3.84 26.03 6.58
CA GLU A 48 -2.81 25.00 6.77
C GLU A 48 -2.85 23.93 5.64
N ILE A 49 -2.32 24.26 4.47
CA ILE A 49 -2.32 23.42 3.28
C ILE A 49 -1.67 22.04 3.52
N ARG A 50 -0.70 21.94 4.46
CA ARG A 50 -0.04 20.68 4.80
C ARG A 50 -1.01 19.63 5.35
N ARG A 51 -2.16 20.05 5.90
CA ARG A 51 -3.21 19.18 6.51
C ARG A 51 -4.25 18.68 5.50
N LEU A 52 -4.16 19.09 4.25
CA LEU A 52 -4.85 18.44 3.14
C LEU A 52 -3.99 17.28 2.63
N ILE A 53 -4.55 16.10 2.55
CA ILE A 53 -3.91 14.86 2.09
C ILE A 53 -4.59 14.41 0.82
N ILE A 54 -3.82 14.20 -0.27
CA ILE A 54 -4.33 13.83 -1.59
C ILE A 54 -3.55 12.61 -2.08
N VAL A 55 -4.26 11.63 -2.61
CA VAL A 55 -3.70 10.51 -3.37
C VAL A 55 -4.36 10.45 -4.76
N PRO A 56 -3.73 9.89 -5.79
CA PRO A 56 -4.33 9.78 -7.11
C PRO A 56 -5.43 8.72 -7.15
N GLY A 57 -6.43 8.93 -8.04
CA GLY A 57 -7.44 7.97 -8.41
C GLY A 57 -7.33 7.53 -9.87
N ASN A 58 -8.22 6.65 -10.30
CA ASN A 58 -8.17 6.10 -11.65
C ASN A 58 -8.58 7.10 -12.73
N HIS A 59 -9.31 8.14 -12.38
CA HIS A 59 -9.66 9.25 -13.27
C HIS A 59 -8.54 10.30 -13.39
N ASP A 60 -7.58 10.32 -12.46
CA ASP A 60 -6.41 11.21 -12.52
C ASP A 60 -5.36 10.75 -13.55
N MET A 61 -5.56 9.58 -14.16
CA MET A 61 -4.71 9.01 -15.20
C MET A 61 -5.13 9.45 -16.60
N ASN A 62 -4.17 9.88 -17.43
CA ASN A 62 -4.38 10.18 -18.84
C ASN A 62 -4.40 8.90 -19.69
N ARG A 63 -5.60 8.46 -20.10
CA ARG A 63 -5.81 7.26 -20.91
C ARG A 63 -5.25 7.37 -22.33
N ALA A 64 -5.21 8.57 -22.91
CA ALA A 64 -4.65 8.78 -24.26
C ALA A 64 -3.16 8.46 -24.29
N ILE A 65 -2.42 8.84 -23.25
CA ILE A 65 -0.98 8.50 -23.10
C ILE A 65 -0.81 6.97 -23.02
N SER A 66 -1.63 6.29 -22.23
CA SER A 66 -1.52 4.82 -22.14
C SER A 66 -1.83 4.10 -23.46
N LYS A 67 -2.77 4.62 -24.26
CA LYS A 67 -3.04 4.13 -25.61
C LYS A 67 -1.86 4.38 -26.55
N PHE A 68 -1.30 5.58 -26.51
CA PHE A 68 -0.14 5.95 -27.34
C PHE A 68 1.10 5.08 -27.07
N ALA A 69 1.33 4.71 -25.80
CA ALA A 69 2.45 3.91 -25.36
C ALA A 69 2.34 2.41 -25.69
N MET A 70 1.22 1.95 -26.24
CA MET A 70 0.96 0.54 -26.53
C MET A 70 0.84 0.25 -28.03
N LYS A 71 1.21 -0.96 -28.41
CA LYS A 71 1.02 -1.48 -29.77
C LYS A 71 0.31 -2.83 -29.75
N PRO A 72 -0.55 -3.09 -30.75
CA PRO A 72 -1.15 -4.40 -30.93
C PRO A 72 -0.04 -5.43 -31.29
N ILE A 73 -0.21 -6.66 -30.83
CA ILE A 73 0.72 -7.77 -31.10
C ILE A 73 0.21 -8.57 -32.28
N ASP A 74 1.11 -8.87 -33.23
CA ASP A 74 0.79 -9.68 -34.40
C ASP A 74 0.37 -11.11 -34.02
N ALA A 75 -0.58 -11.67 -34.78
CA ALA A 75 -1.15 -13.01 -34.54
C ALA A 75 -0.10 -14.14 -34.42
N ILE A 76 1.05 -14.00 -35.07
CA ILE A 76 2.16 -14.98 -35.06
C ILE A 76 2.82 -15.06 -33.67
N GLN A 77 2.81 -13.97 -32.89
CA GLN A 77 3.44 -13.89 -31.57
C GLN A 77 2.50 -14.23 -30.42
N VAL A 78 1.17 -14.32 -30.70
CA VAL A 78 0.12 -14.45 -29.69
C VAL A 78 0.31 -15.65 -28.75
N GLU A 79 0.76 -16.81 -29.24
CA GLU A 79 0.90 -18.00 -28.37
C GLU A 79 2.00 -17.84 -27.32
N ASN A 80 3.13 -17.21 -27.67
CA ASN A 80 4.20 -16.93 -26.70
C ASN A 80 3.76 -15.86 -25.70
N VAL A 81 3.01 -14.86 -26.15
CA VAL A 81 2.47 -13.79 -25.30
C VAL A 81 1.41 -14.31 -24.34
N LYS A 82 0.48 -15.18 -24.78
CA LYS A 82 -0.52 -15.82 -23.92
C LYS A 82 0.15 -16.49 -22.73
N ARG A 83 1.16 -17.29 -22.97
CA ARG A 83 1.89 -18.00 -21.92
C ARG A 83 2.54 -17.01 -20.95
N SER A 84 3.27 -16.03 -21.47
CA SER A 84 3.93 -15.00 -20.66
C SER A 84 2.92 -14.15 -19.87
N TYR A 85 1.78 -13.82 -20.45
CA TYR A 85 0.70 -13.09 -19.80
C TYR A 85 0.15 -13.84 -18.58
N TRP A 86 -0.13 -15.14 -18.72
CA TRP A 86 -0.66 -15.95 -17.62
C TRP A 86 0.39 -16.27 -16.55
N GLU A 87 1.65 -16.46 -16.94
CA GLU A 87 2.76 -16.72 -16.02
C GLU A 87 3.18 -15.49 -15.20
N SER A 88 2.85 -14.28 -15.67
CA SER A 88 3.23 -13.00 -15.04
C SER A 88 2.09 -12.32 -14.25
N LEU A 89 0.95 -12.97 -14.08
CA LEU A 89 -0.15 -12.45 -13.27
C LEU A 89 0.34 -12.05 -11.86
N GLY A 90 0.18 -10.76 -11.53
CA GLY A 90 0.65 -10.18 -10.27
C GLY A 90 2.08 -9.62 -10.29
N ARG A 91 2.80 -9.67 -11.42
CA ARG A 91 4.11 -9.00 -11.61
C ARG A 91 3.96 -7.82 -12.57
N LYS A 92 5.01 -6.99 -12.68
CA LYS A 92 5.05 -5.89 -13.65
C LYS A 92 4.84 -6.44 -15.06
N GLN A 93 3.61 -6.34 -15.56
CA GLN A 93 3.23 -6.88 -16.86
C GLN A 93 3.43 -5.84 -17.96
N ILE A 94 4.11 -6.21 -19.02
CA ILE A 94 4.23 -5.41 -20.25
C ILE A 94 3.10 -5.72 -21.25
N TYR A 95 2.39 -6.83 -21.09
CA TYR A 95 1.30 -7.24 -21.96
C TYR A 95 -0.05 -6.89 -21.39
N ARG A 96 -0.98 -6.53 -22.27
CA ARG A 96 -2.40 -6.24 -21.96
C ARG A 96 -3.30 -7.03 -22.90
N PHE A 97 -4.49 -7.37 -22.41
CA PHE A 97 -5.51 -8.03 -23.20
C PHE A 97 -6.75 -7.17 -23.29
N ASP A 98 -7.17 -6.84 -24.51
CA ASP A 98 -8.42 -6.13 -24.78
C ASP A 98 -9.55 -7.14 -25.01
N TRP A 99 -10.45 -7.23 -24.04
CA TRP A 99 -11.63 -8.11 -24.09
C TRP A 99 -12.63 -7.72 -25.17
N LYS A 100 -12.63 -6.46 -25.65
CA LYS A 100 -13.56 -5.99 -26.69
C LYS A 100 -13.12 -6.43 -28.07
N THR A 101 -11.83 -6.35 -28.34
CA THR A 101 -11.26 -6.70 -29.64
C THR A 101 -10.63 -8.08 -29.65
N LEU A 102 -10.55 -8.77 -28.49
CA LEU A 102 -9.88 -10.06 -28.28
C LEU A 102 -8.42 -10.04 -28.75
N SER A 103 -7.74 -8.94 -28.52
CA SER A 103 -6.39 -8.68 -29.01
C SER A 103 -5.42 -8.46 -27.86
N PHE A 104 -4.15 -8.85 -28.06
CA PHE A 104 -3.08 -8.54 -27.13
C PHE A 104 -2.37 -7.27 -27.57
N PHE A 105 -1.95 -6.50 -26.57
CA PHE A 105 -1.13 -5.30 -26.70
C PHE A 105 0.14 -5.41 -25.87
N GLU A 106 1.18 -4.75 -26.30
CA GLU A 106 2.44 -4.62 -25.57
C GLU A 106 2.69 -3.16 -25.26
N ILE A 107 3.12 -2.87 -24.03
CA ILE A 107 3.68 -1.57 -23.68
C ILE A 107 5.05 -1.50 -24.33
N ASN A 108 5.16 -0.76 -25.43
CA ASN A 108 6.37 -0.68 -26.22
C ASN A 108 7.17 0.62 -25.99
N ASP A 109 6.59 1.57 -25.28
CA ASP A 109 7.23 2.82 -24.86
C ASP A 109 7.00 3.02 -23.35
N ASP A 110 7.93 2.46 -22.56
CA ASP A 110 7.86 2.54 -21.08
C ASP A 110 7.97 3.99 -20.59
N VAL A 111 8.71 4.85 -21.28
CA VAL A 111 8.88 6.26 -20.90
C VAL A 111 7.55 7.00 -21.07
N ALA A 112 6.95 6.88 -22.25
CA ALA A 112 5.63 7.47 -22.48
C ALA A 112 4.57 6.87 -21.53
N TYR A 113 4.60 5.55 -21.30
CA TYR A 113 3.65 4.89 -20.40
C TYR A 113 3.74 5.42 -18.96
N CYS A 114 4.91 5.73 -18.45
CA CYS A 114 5.09 6.32 -17.12
C CYS A 114 4.49 7.72 -17.03
N GLN A 115 4.42 8.48 -18.13
CA GLN A 115 3.90 9.85 -18.16
C GLN A 115 2.37 9.97 -18.01
N ARG A 116 1.63 8.86 -17.91
CA ARG A 116 0.16 8.89 -17.79
C ARG A 116 -0.36 9.59 -16.52
N PHE A 117 0.50 9.77 -15.50
CA PHE A 117 0.21 10.54 -14.29
C PHE A 117 0.86 11.92 -14.22
N ASP A 118 1.58 12.37 -15.26
CA ASP A 118 2.30 13.65 -15.27
C ASP A 118 1.39 14.86 -14.95
N ARG A 119 0.11 14.80 -15.36
CA ARG A 119 -0.84 15.89 -15.09
C ARG A 119 -1.19 15.95 -13.61
N PHE A 120 -1.42 14.80 -12.96
CA PHE A 120 -1.63 14.72 -11.52
C PHE A 120 -0.37 15.17 -10.75
N GLU A 121 0.78 14.70 -11.15
CA GLU A 121 2.06 15.06 -10.52
C GLU A 121 2.31 16.57 -10.64
N SER A 122 2.13 17.14 -11.82
CA SER A 122 2.27 18.58 -12.05
C SER A 122 1.30 19.40 -11.19
N PHE A 123 0.03 19.00 -11.14
CA PHE A 123 -0.95 19.58 -10.24
C PHE A 123 -0.52 19.49 -8.77
N TYR A 124 -0.18 18.30 -8.28
CA TYR A 124 0.22 18.07 -6.90
C TYR A 124 1.42 18.93 -6.50
N ASN A 125 2.46 18.92 -7.35
CA ASN A 125 3.70 19.67 -7.12
C ASN A 125 3.46 21.19 -7.11
N THR A 126 2.59 21.69 -7.96
CA THR A 126 2.20 23.11 -8.02
C THR A 126 1.36 23.51 -6.82
N PHE A 127 0.37 22.69 -6.46
CA PHE A 127 -0.55 22.95 -5.37
C PHE A 127 0.16 23.02 -4.01
N TYR A 128 1.16 22.17 -3.78
CA TYR A 128 1.92 22.12 -2.55
C TYR A 128 3.28 22.85 -2.61
N ASP A 129 3.54 23.66 -3.65
CA ASP A 129 4.83 24.33 -3.84
C ASP A 129 5.23 25.22 -2.65
N SER A 130 4.26 25.92 -2.05
CA SER A 130 4.47 26.79 -0.88
C SER A 130 5.07 26.09 0.34
N ILE A 131 4.91 24.76 0.45
CA ILE A 131 5.46 23.96 1.54
C ILE A 131 6.53 22.97 1.06
N GLY A 132 6.92 23.02 -0.20
CA GLY A 132 7.94 22.15 -0.80
C GLY A 132 7.57 20.67 -0.87
N ARG A 133 6.27 20.30 -0.74
CA ARG A 133 5.82 18.92 -0.86
C ARG A 133 5.76 18.54 -2.33
N LYS A 134 6.37 17.40 -2.68
CA LYS A 134 6.39 16.87 -4.04
C LYS A 134 5.81 15.46 -4.08
N PHE A 135 5.17 15.12 -5.18
CA PHE A 135 4.74 13.74 -5.44
C PHE A 135 5.97 12.87 -5.77
N PRO A 136 6.01 11.59 -5.38
CA PRO A 136 7.11 10.70 -5.73
C PRO A 136 7.24 10.51 -7.25
N GLU A 137 8.44 10.75 -7.80
CA GLU A 137 8.71 10.70 -9.25
C GLU A 137 8.93 9.28 -9.80
N LYS A 138 9.14 8.28 -8.92
CA LYS A 138 9.51 6.93 -9.33
C LYS A 138 8.48 5.91 -8.88
N PRO A 139 8.16 4.90 -9.72
CA PRO A 139 7.21 3.84 -9.37
C PRO A 139 7.50 3.17 -8.01
N GLU A 140 8.75 2.89 -7.70
CA GLU A 140 9.18 2.33 -6.42
C GLU A 140 8.99 3.28 -5.22
N LYS A 141 8.59 4.53 -5.46
CA LYS A 141 8.30 5.55 -4.45
C LYS A 141 6.84 6.01 -4.46
N GLU A 142 5.95 5.26 -5.08
CA GLU A 142 4.51 5.57 -5.12
C GLU A 142 3.80 5.37 -3.77
N ALA A 143 4.56 5.05 -2.71
CA ALA A 143 4.14 5.14 -1.33
C ALA A 143 5.00 6.18 -0.59
N TYR A 144 4.36 7.00 0.23
CA TYR A 144 5.03 8.01 1.05
C TYR A 144 4.28 8.25 2.35
N THR A 145 4.94 8.84 3.33
CA THR A 145 4.32 9.15 4.62
C THR A 145 4.26 10.66 4.85
N LEU A 146 3.19 11.09 5.52
CA LEU A 146 3.01 12.47 5.99
C LEU A 146 2.85 12.44 7.51
N GLU A 147 3.83 12.98 8.22
CA GLU A 147 3.88 12.96 9.68
C GLU A 147 3.32 14.26 10.27
N PHE A 148 2.54 14.11 11.36
CA PHE A 148 2.00 15.19 12.17
C PHE A 148 2.30 14.92 13.65
N PRO A 149 3.52 15.28 14.11
CA PRO A 149 3.99 14.96 15.46
C PRO A 149 3.13 15.57 16.56
N GLU A 150 2.59 16.76 16.31
CA GLU A 150 1.73 17.50 17.25
C GLU A 150 0.43 16.76 17.60
N ASP A 151 -0.04 15.89 16.71
CA ASP A 151 -1.26 15.10 16.88
C ASP A 151 -0.97 13.60 17.07
N LYS A 152 0.29 13.17 16.97
CA LYS A 152 0.72 11.77 16.90
C LYS A 152 -0.06 10.97 15.83
N ILE A 153 -0.24 11.59 14.66
CA ILE A 153 -0.89 10.98 13.50
C ILE A 153 0.10 10.97 12.34
N ALA A 154 0.13 9.86 11.61
CA ALA A 154 0.82 9.76 10.34
C ALA A 154 -0.11 9.19 9.27
N PHE A 155 -0.03 9.73 8.06
CA PHE A 155 -0.73 9.16 6.90
C PHE A 155 0.27 8.40 6.04
N ALA A 156 -0.04 7.12 5.76
CA ALA A 156 0.65 6.31 4.78
C ALA A 156 -0.13 6.39 3.46
N CYS A 157 0.38 7.16 2.52
CA CYS A 157 -0.26 7.44 1.24
C CYS A 157 0.24 6.47 0.17
N PHE A 158 -0.68 5.83 -0.57
CA PHE A 158 -0.38 4.84 -1.58
C PHE A 158 -1.03 5.18 -2.91
N ASN A 159 -0.27 5.06 -3.99
CA ASN A 159 -0.83 5.11 -5.35
C ASN A 159 -1.36 3.73 -5.75
N SER A 160 -2.65 3.50 -5.56
CA SER A 160 -3.30 2.25 -5.97
C SER A 160 -3.58 2.16 -7.48
N CYS A 161 -3.19 3.16 -8.25
CA CYS A 161 -3.36 3.23 -9.69
C CYS A 161 -2.10 2.84 -10.48
N TYR A 162 -1.09 2.27 -9.80
CA TYR A 162 0.24 1.99 -10.32
C TYR A 162 0.25 1.29 -11.69
N GLN A 163 -0.57 0.25 -11.86
CA GLN A 163 -0.62 -0.52 -13.10
C GLN A 163 -1.85 -0.21 -13.97
N LEU A 164 -2.61 0.83 -13.60
CA LEU A 164 -3.78 1.20 -14.37
C LEU A 164 -3.43 1.75 -15.74
N ASP A 165 -4.26 1.40 -16.70
CA ASP A 165 -4.28 1.97 -18.04
C ASP A 165 -5.67 1.79 -18.67
N HIS A 166 -5.81 2.06 -19.96
CA HIS A 166 -7.10 1.95 -20.65
C HIS A 166 -7.59 0.49 -20.85
N LEU A 167 -6.73 -0.51 -20.64
CA LEU A 167 -7.05 -1.94 -20.75
C LEU A 167 -6.99 -2.67 -19.39
N ASN A 168 -6.22 -2.17 -18.44
CA ASN A 168 -6.13 -2.70 -17.09
C ASN A 168 -6.77 -1.74 -16.10
N VAL A 169 -7.89 -2.13 -15.52
CA VAL A 169 -8.66 -1.32 -14.55
C VAL A 169 -8.50 -1.81 -13.11
N MET A 170 -7.75 -2.89 -12.89
CA MET A 170 -7.52 -3.46 -11.56
C MET A 170 -6.57 -2.58 -10.75
N GLY A 171 -7.00 -2.16 -9.57
CA GLY A 171 -6.15 -1.44 -8.62
C GLY A 171 -5.01 -2.30 -8.08
N GLY A 172 -3.88 -1.68 -7.79
CA GLY A 172 -2.73 -2.36 -7.21
C GLY A 172 -1.71 -1.37 -6.65
N ILE A 173 -0.91 -1.82 -5.71
CA ILE A 173 0.21 -1.07 -5.14
C ILE A 173 1.45 -1.93 -5.31
N ASP A 174 2.54 -1.32 -5.76
CA ASP A 174 3.80 -2.04 -5.90
C ASP A 174 4.36 -2.41 -4.52
N ASN A 175 4.77 -3.66 -4.36
CA ASN A 175 5.34 -4.14 -3.11
C ASN A 175 6.63 -3.41 -2.74
N ASP A 176 7.47 -3.03 -3.72
CA ASP A 176 8.69 -2.26 -3.46
C ASP A 176 8.37 -0.87 -2.92
N SER A 177 7.25 -0.27 -3.36
CA SER A 177 6.74 1.00 -2.82
C SER A 177 6.35 0.86 -1.34
N ILE A 178 5.64 -0.22 -0.96
CA ILE A 178 5.28 -0.47 0.44
C ILE A 178 6.54 -0.64 1.29
N HIS A 179 7.52 -1.41 0.80
CA HIS A 179 8.80 -1.61 1.49
C HIS A 179 9.59 -0.31 1.66
N SER A 180 9.48 0.63 0.73
CA SER A 180 10.21 1.90 0.79
C SER A 180 9.87 2.75 2.01
N ILE A 181 8.64 2.64 2.54
CA ILE A 181 8.16 3.38 3.72
C ILE A 181 8.17 2.56 5.01
N TYR A 182 8.55 1.29 4.96
CA TYR A 182 8.51 0.37 6.09
C TYR A 182 9.21 0.92 7.35
N ASN A 183 10.39 1.49 7.21
CA ASN A 183 11.14 2.04 8.35
C ASN A 183 10.37 3.18 9.03
N SER A 184 9.77 4.08 8.24
CA SER A 184 8.96 5.18 8.80
C SER A 184 7.73 4.63 9.54
N LEU A 185 7.04 3.62 8.97
CA LEU A 185 5.88 3.01 9.61
C LEU A 185 6.24 2.34 10.93
N SER A 186 7.35 1.60 10.95
CA SER A 186 7.87 0.97 12.16
C SER A 186 8.21 2.00 13.25
N ASP A 187 8.77 3.15 12.85
CA ASP A 187 9.08 4.25 13.76
C ASP A 187 7.81 4.90 14.34
N TYR A 188 6.80 5.12 13.52
CA TYR A 188 5.53 5.67 13.98
C TYR A 188 4.83 4.72 14.95
N TYR A 189 4.79 3.43 14.62
CA TYR A 189 4.24 2.43 15.53
C TYR A 189 4.96 2.43 16.88
N ALA A 190 6.30 2.40 16.88
CA ALA A 190 7.11 2.42 18.10
C ALA A 190 6.88 3.66 18.96
N LYS A 191 6.58 4.82 18.33
CA LYS A 191 6.29 6.09 19.01
C LYS A 191 4.82 6.25 19.40
N GLY A 192 3.97 5.24 19.19
CA GLY A 192 2.54 5.25 19.52
C GLY A 192 1.71 6.18 18.64
N TYR A 193 2.09 6.38 17.38
CA TYR A 193 1.28 7.12 16.41
C TYR A 193 0.09 6.29 15.94
N LEU A 194 -1.02 6.96 15.66
CA LEU A 194 -2.06 6.42 14.81
C LEU A 194 -1.63 6.56 13.35
N VAL A 195 -1.33 5.42 12.69
CA VAL A 195 -1.04 5.41 11.26
C VAL A 195 -2.32 5.15 10.48
N ILE A 196 -2.63 6.03 9.53
CA ILE A 196 -3.81 5.95 8.67
C ILE A 196 -3.36 5.74 7.23
N GLY A 197 -3.70 4.58 6.65
CA GLY A 197 -3.49 4.31 5.23
C GLY A 197 -4.46 5.11 4.36
N VAL A 198 -3.99 5.65 3.24
CA VAL A 198 -4.83 6.38 2.28
C VAL A 198 -4.52 5.90 0.86
N TRP A 199 -5.52 5.44 0.13
CA TRP A 199 -5.42 5.02 -1.27
C TRP A 199 -6.76 5.21 -1.99
N HIS A 200 -6.86 4.85 -3.28
CA HIS A 200 -8.09 5.07 -4.04
C HIS A 200 -8.98 3.83 -4.14
N HIS A 201 -8.47 2.72 -4.69
CA HIS A 201 -9.28 1.55 -5.02
C HIS A 201 -9.76 0.80 -3.79
N HIS A 202 -10.92 0.23 -3.89
CA HIS A 202 -11.45 -0.59 -2.82
C HIS A 202 -11.00 -2.06 -2.93
N LEU A 203 -11.09 -2.79 -1.80
CA LEU A 203 -10.52 -4.14 -1.68
C LEU A 203 -11.49 -5.26 -2.07
N TYR A 204 -12.78 -4.94 -2.18
CA TYR A 204 -13.84 -5.90 -2.44
C TYR A 204 -14.75 -5.39 -3.54
N GLY A 205 -14.93 -6.15 -4.61
CA GLY A 205 -15.80 -5.83 -5.73
C GLY A 205 -16.73 -6.96 -6.11
N PRO A 206 -17.75 -6.67 -6.89
CA PRO A 206 -18.57 -7.73 -7.45
C PRO A 206 -17.74 -8.57 -8.42
N PRO A 207 -17.94 -9.89 -8.48
CA PRO A 207 -17.09 -10.80 -9.23
C PRO A 207 -17.07 -10.56 -10.75
N TYR A 208 -17.93 -9.70 -11.26
CA TYR A 208 -17.99 -9.31 -12.68
C TYR A 208 -17.32 -7.97 -13.01
N LYS A 209 -16.70 -7.33 -12.01
CA LYS A 209 -15.92 -6.10 -12.16
C LYS A 209 -14.54 -6.33 -11.59
N ASP A 210 -13.52 -6.16 -12.41
CA ASP A 210 -12.11 -6.30 -12.03
C ASP A 210 -11.48 -4.93 -11.66
N ASP A 211 -12.30 -3.99 -11.14
CA ASP A 211 -11.90 -2.64 -10.81
C ASP A 211 -11.54 -2.43 -9.30
N PHE A 212 -11.16 -3.48 -8.61
CA PHE A 212 -10.79 -3.48 -7.19
C PHE A 212 -9.38 -4.01 -6.97
N MET A 213 -8.85 -3.81 -5.76
CA MET A 213 -7.52 -4.30 -5.38
C MET A 213 -7.56 -5.74 -4.88
N ASN A 214 -6.38 -6.39 -4.87
CA ASN A 214 -6.21 -7.69 -4.23
C ASN A 214 -6.40 -7.59 -2.70
N LYS A 215 -7.07 -8.59 -2.12
CA LYS A 215 -7.26 -8.71 -0.67
C LYS A 215 -5.96 -8.82 0.12
N ASP A 216 -4.91 -9.35 -0.51
CA ASP A 216 -3.59 -9.49 0.11
C ASP A 216 -3.04 -8.15 0.63
N PHE A 217 -3.55 -7.02 0.12
CA PHE A 217 -3.18 -5.69 0.63
C PHE A 217 -3.60 -5.45 2.09
N THR A 218 -4.67 -6.08 2.57
CA THR A 218 -5.05 -6.00 4.00
C THR A 218 -4.00 -6.63 4.91
N GLU A 219 -3.37 -7.71 4.46
CA GLU A 219 -2.28 -8.34 5.19
C GLU A 219 -1.06 -7.40 5.27
N HIS A 220 -0.75 -6.69 4.17
CA HIS A 220 0.30 -5.68 4.18
C HIS A 220 0.00 -4.52 5.13
N LEU A 221 -1.26 -4.06 5.21
CA LEU A 221 -1.66 -3.03 6.17
C LEU A 221 -1.46 -3.50 7.62
N ALA A 222 -1.93 -4.70 7.95
CA ALA A 222 -1.78 -5.27 9.29
C ALA A 222 -0.30 -5.45 9.67
N GLN A 223 0.50 -6.06 8.78
CA GLN A 223 1.94 -6.29 8.99
C GLN A 223 2.73 -4.99 9.21
N ASN A 224 2.29 -3.89 8.62
CA ASN A 224 2.93 -2.58 8.75
C ASN A 224 2.27 -1.70 9.83
N HIS A 225 1.46 -2.29 10.70
CA HIS A 225 0.79 -1.60 11.81
C HIS A 225 -0.04 -0.39 11.35
N ILE A 226 -0.78 -0.55 10.23
CA ILE A 226 -1.73 0.43 9.71
C ILE A 226 -3.14 -0.02 10.08
N PRO A 227 -3.68 0.38 11.25
CA PRO A 227 -4.95 -0.16 11.75
C PRO A 227 -6.18 0.46 11.09
N VAL A 228 -6.01 1.55 10.33
CA VAL A 228 -7.11 2.27 9.68
C VAL A 228 -6.75 2.56 8.23
N GLY A 229 -7.65 2.24 7.30
CA GLY A 229 -7.53 2.54 5.88
C GLY A 229 -8.66 3.45 5.39
N LEU A 230 -8.32 4.52 4.68
CA LEU A 230 -9.27 5.44 4.02
C LEU A 230 -9.15 5.27 2.51
N TYR A 231 -10.27 5.01 1.84
CA TYR A 231 -10.28 4.78 0.40
C TYR A 231 -11.57 5.30 -0.26
N GLY A 232 -11.65 5.26 -1.59
CA GLY A 232 -12.76 5.78 -2.39
C GLY A 232 -13.31 4.80 -3.41
N HIS A 233 -13.36 5.22 -4.69
CA HIS A 233 -13.66 4.48 -5.90
C HIS A 233 -15.13 4.06 -6.08
N GLN A 234 -15.77 3.45 -5.10
CA GLN A 234 -17.15 2.96 -5.23
C GLN A 234 -18.25 3.99 -5.03
N HIS A 235 -17.87 5.23 -4.73
CA HIS A 235 -18.81 6.33 -4.47
C HIS A 235 -19.83 6.06 -3.37
N LYS A 236 -19.50 5.14 -2.44
CA LYS A 236 -20.35 4.71 -1.34
C LYS A 236 -19.60 4.77 -0.01
N SER A 237 -20.16 5.48 0.96
CA SER A 237 -19.61 5.51 2.32
C SER A 237 -20.00 4.26 3.09
N GLU A 238 -19.00 3.56 3.62
CA GLU A 238 -19.14 2.38 4.48
C GLU A 238 -17.94 2.19 5.41
N VAL A 239 -18.11 1.39 6.45
CA VAL A 239 -17.03 0.94 7.34
C VAL A 239 -17.05 -0.59 7.33
N LEU A 240 -15.90 -1.19 7.07
CA LEU A 240 -15.69 -2.63 7.04
C LEU A 240 -14.57 -2.99 8.01
N GLU A 241 -14.70 -4.09 8.70
CA GLU A 241 -13.61 -4.71 9.46
C GLU A 241 -12.97 -5.77 8.57
N ALA A 242 -11.68 -5.65 8.31
CA ALA A 242 -10.90 -6.68 7.65
C ALA A 242 -10.02 -7.38 8.69
N LEU A 243 -10.07 -8.71 8.69
CA LEU A 243 -9.23 -9.54 9.54
C LEU A 243 -8.02 -10.00 8.74
N SER A 244 -6.85 -10.00 9.37
CA SER A 244 -5.67 -10.66 8.84
C SER A 244 -5.59 -12.06 9.45
N ASP A 245 -5.31 -13.06 8.62
CA ASP A 245 -5.18 -14.47 9.05
C ASP A 245 -3.79 -14.76 9.66
N LEU A 246 -2.97 -13.73 9.92
CA LEU A 246 -1.55 -13.88 10.23
C LEU A 246 -1.21 -14.01 11.71
N SER A 247 -2.12 -13.79 12.65
CA SER A 247 -1.83 -13.93 14.08
C SER A 247 -2.97 -14.51 14.91
N ASP A 248 -2.58 -15.13 16.05
CA ASP A 248 -3.51 -15.59 17.09
C ASP A 248 -4.03 -14.44 17.96
N ASP A 249 -3.47 -13.22 17.83
CA ASP A 249 -3.91 -12.03 18.55
C ASP A 249 -4.88 -11.22 17.69
N MET A 250 -6.15 -11.57 17.81
CA MET A 250 -7.27 -10.98 17.06
C MET A 250 -7.37 -9.45 17.17
N ASP A 251 -6.83 -8.83 18.21
CA ASP A 251 -6.92 -7.38 18.40
C ASP A 251 -5.83 -6.61 17.63
N LEU A 252 -4.69 -7.25 17.32
CA LEU A 252 -3.58 -6.61 16.61
C LEU A 252 -3.72 -6.69 15.08
N ASP A 253 -4.53 -7.61 14.56
CA ASP A 253 -4.61 -7.89 13.12
C ASP A 253 -5.88 -7.34 12.46
N LYS A 254 -6.64 -6.55 13.20
CA LYS A 254 -7.82 -5.86 12.66
C LYS A 254 -7.43 -4.59 11.93
N VAL A 255 -7.86 -4.49 10.68
CA VAL A 255 -7.77 -3.26 9.90
C VAL A 255 -9.17 -2.72 9.66
N MET A 256 -9.43 -1.52 10.11
CA MET A 256 -10.70 -0.84 9.88
C MET A 256 -10.65 -0.07 8.57
N LEU A 257 -11.49 -0.45 7.64
CA LEU A 257 -11.56 0.09 6.29
C LEU A 257 -12.73 1.05 6.17
N ILE A 258 -12.45 2.31 5.85
CA ILE A 258 -13.46 3.38 5.74
C ILE A 258 -13.49 3.86 4.30
N SER A 259 -14.58 3.54 3.60
CA SER A 259 -14.82 4.05 2.25
C SER A 259 -15.45 5.43 2.29
N ALA A 260 -14.92 6.36 1.51
CA ALA A 260 -15.56 7.64 1.24
C ALA A 260 -16.62 7.47 0.14
N GLY A 261 -17.67 8.30 0.18
CA GLY A 261 -18.54 8.50 -0.96
C GLY A 261 -17.91 9.45 -1.98
N THR A 262 -18.72 10.07 -2.81
CA THR A 262 -18.29 11.12 -3.73
C THR A 262 -19.06 12.42 -3.48
N LEU A 263 -18.38 13.55 -3.62
CA LEU A 263 -19.00 14.87 -3.58
C LEU A 263 -19.68 15.20 -4.90
N PHE A 264 -19.19 14.64 -6.00
CA PHE A 264 -19.72 14.80 -7.34
C PHE A 264 -19.69 13.46 -8.09
N GLY A 265 -20.74 13.13 -8.77
CA GLY A 265 -20.83 11.96 -9.63
C GLY A 265 -22.11 12.03 -10.48
N SER A 266 -22.00 11.65 -11.74
CA SER A 266 -23.18 11.55 -12.60
C SER A 266 -24.09 10.40 -12.14
N LYS A 267 -25.36 10.44 -12.50
CA LYS A 267 -26.31 9.35 -12.20
C LYS A 267 -25.86 7.97 -12.75
N LYS A 268 -24.98 7.96 -13.76
CA LYS A 268 -24.47 6.73 -14.38
C LYS A 268 -23.30 6.12 -13.59
N GLU A 269 -22.56 6.95 -12.84
CA GLU A 269 -21.40 6.56 -12.03
C GLU A 269 -21.80 6.19 -10.62
N MET A 270 -22.94 6.67 -10.16
CA MET A 270 -23.48 6.36 -8.84
C MET A 270 -24.14 4.98 -8.83
N LEU A 271 -23.89 4.21 -7.78
CA LEU A 271 -24.62 2.96 -7.54
C LEU A 271 -26.12 3.26 -7.36
N PRO A 272 -27.01 2.38 -7.84
CA PRO A 272 -28.47 2.59 -7.69
C PRO A 272 -28.85 2.82 -6.21
N GLY A 273 -29.56 3.93 -5.96
CA GLY A 273 -30.01 4.29 -4.60
C GLY A 273 -28.97 4.93 -3.70
N VAL A 274 -27.72 5.04 -4.12
CA VAL A 274 -26.67 5.75 -3.41
C VAL A 274 -26.68 7.22 -3.80
N LYS A 275 -26.62 8.09 -2.82
CA LYS A 275 -26.50 9.54 -2.99
C LYS A 275 -25.06 9.99 -2.87
N ARG A 276 -24.74 11.22 -3.26
CA ARG A 276 -23.46 11.84 -2.96
C ARG A 276 -23.23 11.86 -1.46
N GLN A 277 -22.02 11.51 -1.01
CA GLN A 277 -21.68 11.29 0.40
C GLN A 277 -20.27 11.74 0.70
N TYR A 278 -20.01 12.09 1.96
CA TYR A 278 -18.69 12.23 2.54
C TYR A 278 -18.72 11.80 4.01
N ASN A 279 -17.57 11.55 4.59
CA ASN A 279 -17.43 11.15 5.98
C ASN A 279 -16.85 12.28 6.83
N VAL A 280 -17.25 12.33 8.10
CA VAL A 280 -16.56 13.09 9.15
C VAL A 280 -16.10 12.10 10.19
N ILE A 281 -14.80 12.08 10.49
CA ILE A 281 -14.20 11.14 11.41
C ILE A 281 -13.66 11.92 12.60
N ASN A 282 -14.19 11.62 13.78
CA ASN A 282 -13.64 12.09 15.05
C ASN A 282 -12.65 11.04 15.57
N VAL A 283 -11.47 11.49 15.99
CA VAL A 283 -10.42 10.63 16.54
C VAL A 283 -10.10 11.11 17.96
N ALA A 284 -10.15 10.19 18.91
CA ALA A 284 -9.70 10.41 20.28
C ALA A 284 -8.65 9.36 20.64
N VAL A 285 -7.46 9.81 21.05
CA VAL A 285 -6.36 8.92 21.46
C VAL A 285 -6.22 8.97 22.98
N ALA A 286 -6.31 7.81 23.63
CA ALA A 286 -6.12 7.66 25.07
C ALA A 286 -5.65 6.24 25.40
N ASN A 287 -4.74 6.11 26.37
CA ASN A 287 -4.32 4.83 26.95
C ASN A 287 -3.89 3.76 25.93
N GLY A 288 -3.11 4.15 24.92
CA GLY A 288 -2.64 3.23 23.89
C GLY A 288 -3.72 2.76 22.89
N LYS A 289 -4.87 3.46 22.85
CA LYS A 289 -5.95 3.21 21.90
C LYS A 289 -6.34 4.48 21.18
N ALA A 290 -6.76 4.34 19.93
CA ALA A 290 -7.48 5.38 19.24
C ALA A 290 -8.94 4.96 19.07
N HIS A 291 -9.86 5.79 19.54
CA HIS A 291 -11.29 5.65 19.30
C HIS A 291 -11.69 6.52 18.12
N LEU A 292 -12.36 5.93 17.14
CA LEU A 292 -12.83 6.62 15.94
C LEU A 292 -14.34 6.54 15.84
N ASP A 293 -14.98 7.73 15.68
CA ASP A 293 -16.40 7.85 15.35
C ASP A 293 -16.55 8.32 13.91
N VAL A 294 -17.12 7.50 13.05
CA VAL A 294 -17.34 7.79 11.63
C VAL A 294 -18.77 8.22 11.40
N PHE A 295 -18.97 9.48 11.09
CA PHE A 295 -20.24 10.10 10.72
C PHE A 295 -20.36 10.17 9.22
N PHE A 296 -21.49 9.73 8.69
CA PHE A 296 -21.79 9.82 7.27
C PHE A 296 -22.67 11.02 6.96
N ARG A 297 -22.34 11.73 5.91
CA ARG A 297 -23.13 12.84 5.37
C ARG A 297 -23.59 12.49 3.97
N GLU A 298 -24.85 12.80 3.65
CA GLU A 298 -25.41 12.58 2.31
C GLU A 298 -26.13 13.82 1.79
N ASP A 299 -26.14 13.99 0.48
CA ASP A 299 -26.96 15.01 -0.16
C ASP A 299 -28.42 14.60 -0.13
N LYS A 300 -29.23 15.29 0.65
CA LYS A 300 -30.65 14.96 0.84
C LYS A 300 -31.49 15.12 -0.41
N LYS A 301 -31.12 16.03 -1.29
CA LYS A 301 -31.82 16.28 -2.56
C LYS A 301 -31.27 15.47 -3.74
N ASN A 302 -30.01 15.01 -3.64
CA ASN A 302 -29.27 14.42 -4.73
C ASN A 302 -29.24 15.32 -5.99
N ASP A 303 -29.18 16.64 -5.76
CA ASP A 303 -29.14 17.69 -6.76
C ASP A 303 -27.70 18.21 -6.90
N SER A 304 -27.15 18.13 -8.11
CA SER A 304 -25.77 18.52 -8.38
C SER A 304 -25.54 20.03 -8.27
N ALA A 305 -26.55 20.85 -8.57
CA ALA A 305 -26.39 22.30 -8.56
C ALA A 305 -26.39 22.90 -7.16
N TYR A 306 -27.26 22.38 -6.27
CA TYR A 306 -27.45 22.92 -4.92
C TYR A 306 -27.60 21.79 -3.89
N PRO A 307 -26.50 21.13 -3.50
CA PRO A 307 -26.55 20.02 -2.54
C PRO A 307 -27.04 20.49 -1.18
N ILE A 308 -27.89 19.69 -0.54
CA ILE A 308 -28.26 19.86 0.87
C ILE A 308 -27.69 18.71 1.65
N TRP A 309 -26.58 18.96 2.31
CA TRP A 309 -25.90 17.96 3.13
C TRP A 309 -26.62 17.74 4.46
N GLY A 310 -26.88 16.51 4.79
CA GLY A 310 -27.50 16.09 6.06
C GLY A 310 -26.94 14.77 6.57
N GLU A 311 -27.32 14.41 7.79
CA GLU A 311 -26.90 13.14 8.39
C GLU A 311 -27.47 11.95 7.60
N LYS A 312 -26.62 10.96 7.30
CA LYS A 312 -27.04 9.65 6.82
C LYS A 312 -27.18 8.73 8.05
N HIS A 313 -28.34 8.17 8.27
CA HIS A 313 -28.54 7.20 9.33
C HIS A 313 -27.88 5.86 8.95
N VAL A 314 -27.20 5.28 9.93
CA VAL A 314 -26.66 3.93 9.85
C VAL A 314 -27.64 2.93 10.48
N PRO A 315 -27.48 1.60 10.26
CA PRO A 315 -28.35 0.61 10.87
C PRO A 315 -28.51 0.80 12.38
N ASN A 316 -29.68 0.45 12.91
CA ASN A 316 -30.05 0.60 14.31
C ASN A 316 -30.21 2.06 14.80
N GLU A 317 -30.59 2.99 13.88
CA GLU A 317 -30.84 4.41 14.18
C GLU A 317 -29.66 5.16 14.80
N LYS A 318 -28.45 4.61 14.70
CA LYS A 318 -27.24 5.29 15.15
C LYS A 318 -26.89 6.43 14.20
N LYS A 319 -26.16 7.44 14.72
CA LYS A 319 -25.67 8.58 13.95
C LYS A 319 -24.28 8.36 13.38
N TYR A 320 -23.52 7.39 13.94
CA TYR A 320 -22.14 7.09 13.58
C TYR A 320 -21.84 5.61 13.82
N ILE A 321 -20.73 5.16 13.25
CA ILE A 321 -20.10 3.88 13.57
C ILE A 321 -18.85 4.19 14.38
N GLY A 322 -18.80 3.71 15.63
CA GLY A 322 -17.64 3.86 16.52
C GLY A 322 -16.88 2.55 16.66
N PHE A 323 -15.55 2.64 16.70
CA PHE A 323 -14.65 1.50 16.93
C PHE A 323 -13.33 1.94 17.57
N ASP A 324 -12.63 1.00 18.18
CA ASP A 324 -11.31 1.19 18.77
C ASP A 324 -10.26 0.49 17.93
N VAL A 325 -9.08 1.10 17.84
CA VAL A 325 -7.87 0.46 17.31
C VAL A 325 -6.75 0.54 18.34
N GLN A 326 -5.95 -0.52 18.43
CA GLN A 326 -4.81 -0.58 19.34
C GLN A 326 -3.65 0.22 18.76
N LEU A 327 -3.00 1.00 19.63
CA LEU A 327 -1.75 1.67 19.34
C LEU A 327 -0.66 1.05 20.21
N ASN A 328 0.57 1.12 19.77
CA ASN A 328 1.67 0.74 20.64
C ASN A 328 1.73 1.73 21.83
N HIS A 329 1.60 1.20 23.03
CA HIS A 329 1.70 1.99 24.26
C HIS A 329 3.09 1.77 24.85
N LEU A 330 3.99 2.70 24.57
CA LEU A 330 5.22 2.78 25.35
C LEU A 330 4.87 3.41 26.70
N SER A 331 5.11 2.71 27.79
CA SER A 331 5.10 3.33 29.12
C SER A 331 6.23 4.36 29.20
N ASP A 332 6.10 5.38 30.04
CA ASP A 332 7.18 6.38 30.23
C ASP A 332 8.50 5.73 30.67
N ASP A 333 8.47 4.56 31.31
CA ASP A 333 9.64 3.76 31.66
C ASP A 333 10.31 3.09 30.44
N ASP A 334 9.54 2.76 29.38
CA ASP A 334 10.08 2.18 28.13
C ASP A 334 10.78 3.24 27.27
N LEU A 335 10.44 4.53 27.43
CA LEU A 335 11.12 5.64 26.76
C LEU A 335 12.56 5.87 27.28
N ILE A 336 12.88 5.38 28.45
CA ILE A 336 14.24 5.50 29.05
C ILE A 336 15.19 4.46 28.44
N HIS A 337 14.67 3.35 27.90
CA HIS A 337 15.39 2.41 27.08
C HIS A 337 15.05 2.65 25.60
N VAL A 338 15.55 3.75 25.04
CA VAL A 338 15.70 3.85 23.58
C VAL A 338 16.66 2.75 23.18
N ILE A 339 16.09 1.57 22.92
CA ILE A 339 16.81 0.48 22.27
C ILE A 339 17.37 1.09 20.99
N ASP A 340 18.68 0.99 20.80
CA ASP A 340 19.36 1.35 19.57
C ASP A 340 18.51 0.90 18.37
N ASP A 341 18.40 1.75 17.37
CA ASP A 341 17.53 1.58 16.20
C ASP A 341 17.79 0.23 15.49
N GLU A 342 19.04 -0.25 15.53
CA GLU A 342 19.43 -1.56 14.99
C GLU A 342 18.87 -2.73 15.84
N THR A 343 18.90 -2.62 17.16
CA THR A 343 18.37 -3.65 18.07
C THR A 343 16.85 -3.77 17.93
N ARG A 344 16.16 -2.66 17.73
CA ARG A 344 14.70 -2.65 17.50
C ARG A 344 14.33 -3.30 16.17
N LYS A 345 15.04 -2.99 15.09
CA LYS A 345 14.86 -3.63 13.77
C LYS A 345 15.06 -5.14 13.87
N SER A 346 16.12 -5.57 14.55
CA SER A 346 16.41 -6.98 14.79
C SER A 346 15.27 -7.68 15.54
N ASN A 347 14.74 -7.10 16.61
CA ASN A 347 13.63 -7.67 17.37
C ASN A 347 12.34 -7.83 16.56
N ASN A 348 12.01 -6.88 15.71
CA ASN A 348 10.84 -6.98 14.83
C ASN A 348 11.00 -8.14 13.81
N PHE A 349 12.20 -8.31 13.25
CA PHE A 349 12.47 -9.43 12.35
C PHE A 349 12.43 -10.78 13.07
N LYS A 350 12.95 -10.86 14.30
CA LYS A 350 12.88 -12.06 15.14
C LYS A 350 11.43 -12.49 15.39
N GLN A 351 10.57 -11.57 15.78
CA GLN A 351 9.15 -11.86 15.98
C GLN A 351 8.46 -12.31 14.69
N GLY A 352 8.72 -11.64 13.56
CA GLY A 352 8.21 -12.03 12.26
C GLY A 352 8.60 -13.45 11.85
N ILE A 353 9.86 -13.84 12.08
CA ILE A 353 10.36 -15.19 11.79
C ILE A 353 9.68 -16.24 12.66
N VAL A 354 9.57 -16.00 13.97
CA VAL A 354 8.90 -16.94 14.89
C VAL A 354 7.45 -17.15 14.48
N ARG A 355 6.74 -16.11 14.13
CA ARG A 355 5.34 -16.18 13.65
C ARG A 355 5.25 -16.99 12.35
N LEU A 356 6.09 -16.71 11.36
CA LEU A 356 6.08 -17.42 10.08
C LEU A 356 6.42 -18.89 10.20
N GLN A 357 7.32 -19.26 11.13
CA GLN A 357 7.65 -20.66 11.42
C GLN A 357 6.47 -21.39 12.09
N ALA A 358 5.79 -20.73 13.05
CA ALA A 358 4.63 -21.29 13.73
C ALA A 358 3.48 -21.59 12.76
N LEU A 359 3.30 -20.79 11.72
CA LEU A 359 2.25 -20.97 10.71
C LEU A 359 2.54 -22.09 9.71
N ASN A 360 3.77 -22.61 9.64
CA ASN A 360 4.21 -23.71 8.76
C ASN A 360 3.71 -23.60 7.29
N LEU A 361 3.57 -22.38 6.79
CA LEU A 361 2.98 -22.09 5.47
C LEU A 361 4.06 -22.13 4.38
N GLU A 362 3.81 -22.89 3.31
CA GLU A 362 4.70 -22.86 2.12
C GLU A 362 4.90 -21.46 1.55
N LYS A 363 3.87 -20.62 1.59
CA LYS A 363 3.91 -19.20 1.18
C LYS A 363 4.80 -18.32 2.07
N GLY A 364 5.02 -18.69 3.32
CA GLY A 364 5.86 -17.94 4.26
C GLY A 364 7.37 -18.09 4.03
N ARG A 365 7.83 -19.10 3.28
CA ARG A 365 9.26 -19.41 3.10
C ARG A 365 10.06 -18.26 2.48
N GLY A 366 9.52 -17.60 1.45
CA GLY A 366 10.18 -16.45 0.81
C GLY A 366 10.28 -15.23 1.73
N MET A 367 9.30 -15.01 2.60
CA MET A 367 9.34 -13.94 3.61
C MET A 367 10.35 -14.28 4.71
N ILE A 368 10.42 -15.52 5.15
CA ILE A 368 11.43 -15.98 6.10
C ILE A 368 12.83 -15.69 5.54
N ASP A 369 13.09 -16.03 4.29
CA ASP A 369 14.39 -15.78 3.64
C ASP A 369 14.74 -14.29 3.61
N ALA A 370 13.78 -13.41 3.34
CA ALA A 370 13.99 -11.96 3.37
C ALA A 370 14.29 -11.42 4.78
N TYR A 371 13.59 -11.91 5.81
CA TYR A 371 13.89 -11.56 7.20
C TYR A 371 15.24 -12.09 7.67
N LEU A 372 15.62 -13.32 7.28
CA LEU A 372 16.92 -13.90 7.57
C LEU A 372 18.05 -13.08 6.97
N GLN A 373 17.88 -12.58 5.76
CA GLN A 373 18.85 -11.69 5.12
C GLN A 373 19.07 -10.42 5.96
N LYS A 374 18.00 -9.81 6.45
CA LYS A 374 18.06 -8.60 7.26
C LYS A 374 18.70 -8.86 8.63
N LEU A 375 18.38 -9.96 9.29
CA LEU A 375 19.01 -10.38 10.54
C LEU A 375 20.50 -10.68 10.35
N ASN A 376 20.88 -11.30 9.24
CA ASN A 376 22.27 -11.55 8.92
C ASN A 376 23.07 -10.25 8.73
N ILE A 377 22.45 -9.22 8.14
CA ILE A 377 23.02 -7.87 8.00
C ILE A 377 23.16 -7.19 9.37
N ALA A 378 22.17 -7.36 10.26
CA ALA A 378 22.16 -6.80 11.61
C ALA A 378 23.07 -7.58 12.60
N ASP A 379 23.75 -8.61 12.13
CA ASP A 379 24.68 -9.45 12.93
C ASP A 379 24.05 -10.21 14.11
N ASP A 380 22.82 -10.68 13.96
CA ASP A 380 22.07 -11.41 14.99
C ASP A 380 22.31 -12.93 14.89
N ALA A 381 23.58 -13.32 14.92
CA ALA A 381 23.99 -14.69 14.65
C ALA A 381 23.50 -15.70 15.69
N GLU A 382 23.39 -15.33 16.97
CA GLU A 382 22.90 -16.23 18.02
C GLU A 382 21.44 -16.59 17.82
N PHE A 383 20.58 -15.62 17.52
CA PHE A 383 19.18 -15.86 17.23
C PHE A 383 19.00 -16.78 16.02
N LEU A 384 19.79 -16.59 14.94
CA LEU A 384 19.73 -17.46 13.77
C LEU A 384 20.02 -18.92 14.13
N ILE A 385 21.03 -19.16 14.95
CA ILE A 385 21.41 -20.53 15.36
C ILE A 385 20.36 -21.16 16.26
N GLU A 386 19.79 -20.41 17.18
CA GLU A 386 18.80 -20.93 18.13
C GLU A 386 17.49 -21.30 17.44
N ASN A 387 17.09 -20.55 16.42
CA ASN A 387 15.77 -20.69 15.78
C ASN A 387 15.78 -21.46 14.45
N PHE A 388 16.94 -21.69 13.82
CA PHE A 388 17.04 -22.38 12.52
C PHE A 388 17.80 -23.70 12.59
N GLN A 389 17.44 -24.55 13.55
CA GLN A 389 18.02 -25.89 13.68
C GLN A 389 17.58 -26.87 12.58
N ASP A 390 16.55 -26.54 11.81
CA ASP A 390 16.08 -27.30 10.64
C ASP A 390 15.80 -26.37 9.45
N PRO A 391 16.85 -25.91 8.73
CA PRO A 391 16.68 -24.97 7.63
C PRO A 391 15.94 -25.61 6.43
N GLN A 392 14.74 -25.12 6.14
CA GLN A 392 13.86 -25.62 5.08
C GLN A 392 14.20 -25.08 3.69
N THR A 393 15.02 -24.03 3.59
CA THR A 393 15.42 -23.40 2.33
C THR A 393 16.93 -23.32 2.18
N GLU A 394 17.40 -23.22 0.94
CA GLU A 394 18.81 -23.03 0.60
C GLU A 394 19.38 -21.75 1.22
N ILE A 395 18.56 -20.70 1.26
CA ILE A 395 18.93 -19.39 1.81
C ILE A 395 19.06 -19.46 3.31
N ALA A 396 18.09 -20.07 4.01
CA ALA A 396 18.14 -20.28 5.45
C ALA A 396 19.38 -21.08 5.86
N TYR A 397 19.73 -22.13 5.11
CA TYR A 397 20.92 -22.91 5.34
C TYR A 397 22.21 -22.11 5.19
N ALA A 398 22.30 -21.27 4.15
CA ALA A 398 23.47 -20.42 3.94
C ALA A 398 23.65 -19.42 5.11
N TYR A 399 22.57 -18.78 5.57
CA TYR A 399 22.64 -17.85 6.69
C TYR A 399 22.96 -18.52 8.01
N LEU A 400 22.45 -19.73 8.28
CA LEU A 400 22.83 -20.53 9.43
C LEU A 400 24.35 -20.80 9.44
N LEU A 401 24.92 -21.27 8.33
CA LEU A 401 26.37 -21.50 8.23
C LEU A 401 27.17 -20.21 8.40
N GLN A 402 26.71 -19.08 7.86
CA GLN A 402 27.37 -17.78 8.07
C GLN A 402 27.33 -17.37 9.54
N ALA A 403 26.22 -17.54 10.23
CA ALA A 403 26.09 -17.27 11.66
C ALA A 403 27.03 -18.13 12.50
N LEU A 404 27.08 -19.43 12.21
CA LEU A 404 28.00 -20.35 12.88
C LEU A 404 29.48 -19.97 12.64
N MET A 405 29.83 -19.55 11.42
CA MET A 405 31.19 -19.09 11.12
C MET A 405 31.55 -17.79 11.84
N ARG A 406 30.62 -16.87 12.03
CA ARG A 406 30.82 -15.63 12.80
C ARG A 406 31.07 -15.90 14.27
N LEU A 407 30.30 -16.83 14.85
CA LEU A 407 30.46 -17.22 16.25
C LEU A 407 31.60 -18.24 16.50
N GLY A 408 32.30 -18.68 15.46
CA GLY A 408 33.41 -19.62 15.58
C GLY A 408 33.01 -21.02 16.02
N ARG A 409 31.75 -21.44 15.85
CA ARG A 409 31.20 -22.73 16.30
C ARG A 409 31.61 -23.90 15.38
N LYS A 410 32.87 -24.26 15.34
CA LYS A 410 33.47 -25.23 14.40
C LYS A 410 32.82 -26.61 14.42
N GLU A 411 32.51 -27.16 15.56
CA GLU A 411 31.90 -28.49 15.67
C GLU A 411 30.49 -28.52 15.06
N GLU A 412 29.73 -27.45 15.23
CA GLU A 412 28.40 -27.31 14.64
C GLU A 412 28.46 -27.10 13.13
N ILE A 413 29.43 -26.31 12.64
CA ILE A 413 29.68 -26.17 11.19
C ILE A 413 29.94 -27.53 10.57
N LYS A 414 30.83 -28.32 11.20
CA LYS A 414 31.17 -29.66 10.71
C LYS A 414 29.94 -30.58 10.70
N LYS A 415 29.14 -30.58 11.78
CA LYS A 415 27.87 -31.31 11.83
C LYS A 415 26.95 -30.98 10.66
N TRP A 416 26.76 -29.69 10.37
CA TRP A 416 25.87 -29.24 9.29
C TRP A 416 26.40 -29.54 7.88
N LEU A 417 27.73 -29.52 7.70
CA LEU A 417 28.37 -29.93 6.45
C LEU A 417 28.26 -31.45 6.25
N ASP A 418 28.41 -32.24 7.29
CA ASP A 418 28.33 -33.71 7.24
C ASP A 418 26.89 -34.19 6.94
N MET A 419 25.86 -33.44 7.31
CA MET A 419 24.46 -33.71 6.91
C MET A 419 24.24 -33.62 5.38
N GLY A 420 25.11 -32.93 4.66
CA GLY A 420 25.10 -32.84 3.20
C GLY A 420 23.87 -32.10 2.62
N LEU A 421 23.15 -31.34 3.45
CA LEU A 421 21.99 -30.56 3.00
C LEU A 421 22.43 -29.55 1.95
N PHE A 422 21.64 -29.43 0.90
CA PHE A 422 21.87 -28.49 -0.21
C PHE A 422 23.24 -28.60 -0.91
N LYS A 423 23.95 -29.71 -0.78
CA LYS A 423 25.25 -29.93 -1.41
C LYS A 423 25.24 -29.78 -2.93
N ASN A 424 24.11 -30.09 -3.56
CA ASN A 424 23.90 -29.98 -5.01
C ASN A 424 23.18 -28.67 -5.43
N SER A 425 23.12 -27.68 -4.54
CA SER A 425 22.50 -26.39 -4.81
C SER A 425 23.14 -25.72 -6.04
N LYS A 426 22.29 -25.06 -6.84
CA LYS A 426 22.73 -24.21 -7.97
C LYS A 426 22.99 -22.77 -7.52
N SER A 427 22.57 -22.38 -6.31
CA SER A 427 22.70 -21.03 -5.77
C SER A 427 24.16 -20.64 -5.58
N PRO A 428 24.65 -19.53 -6.17
CA PRO A 428 26.01 -19.03 -5.93
C PRO A 428 26.30 -18.73 -4.46
N LEU A 429 25.31 -18.19 -3.73
CA LEU A 429 25.40 -17.89 -2.31
C LEU A 429 25.69 -19.16 -1.49
N VAL A 430 24.89 -20.21 -1.68
CA VAL A 430 25.02 -21.47 -0.96
C VAL A 430 26.37 -22.13 -1.25
N LYS A 431 26.79 -22.18 -2.52
CA LYS A 431 28.10 -22.73 -2.92
C LYS A 431 29.26 -22.00 -2.27
N ALA A 432 29.24 -20.68 -2.30
CA ALA A 432 30.29 -19.86 -1.70
C ALA A 432 30.33 -20.07 -0.17
N THR A 433 29.17 -20.07 0.49
CA THR A 433 29.06 -20.26 1.93
C THR A 433 29.55 -21.64 2.38
N ILE A 434 29.19 -22.71 1.65
CA ILE A 434 29.69 -24.07 1.93
C ILE A 434 31.21 -24.13 1.76
N ALA A 435 31.75 -23.54 0.67
CA ALA A 435 33.18 -23.53 0.43
C ALA A 435 33.97 -22.78 1.54
N ASP A 436 33.42 -21.68 2.04
CA ASP A 436 34.04 -20.93 3.13
C ASP A 436 33.89 -21.63 4.48
N ALA A 437 32.76 -22.29 4.73
CA ALA A 437 32.58 -23.12 5.93
C ALA A 437 33.56 -24.28 5.98
N ILE A 438 33.84 -24.97 4.88
CA ILE A 438 34.84 -26.02 4.76
C ILE A 438 36.25 -25.51 5.11
N LYS A 439 36.61 -24.28 4.71
CA LYS A 439 37.94 -23.72 5.03
C LYS A 439 38.09 -23.34 6.49
N LYS A 440 36.99 -23.13 7.24
CA LYS A 440 36.99 -22.70 8.62
C LYS A 440 36.84 -23.85 9.65
N THR A 441 36.48 -25.04 9.20
CA THR A 441 36.47 -26.27 9.96
C THR A 441 37.84 -26.96 9.95
#